data_2d6d280e12aadef5406f8d987c70a7cf
#
_entry.id   2d6d280e12aadef5406f8d987c70a7cf
#
_cell.length_a   1.000
_cell.length_b   1.000
_cell.length_c   1.000
_cell.angle_alpha   90.00
_cell.angle_beta   90.00
_cell.angle_gamma   90.00
#
_symmetry.space_group_name_H-M   'P 1'
#
loop_
_entity.id
_entity.type
_entity.pdbx_description
1 polymer ?
#
loop_
_entity_poly.entity_id
_entity_poly.type
_entity_poly.pdbx_seq_one_letter_code
_entity_poly.pdbx_strand_id
1 'polypeptide(L)'
;MTFLVDANVIVYAAVPSRYRQACLEILEAVAEGKAEGRVSTAILEEVWHIELSGRAGVIEGLARQAYRLFTPLLPVNDEIMARALDLDVRRLGANDRIHVATALVHGIDIILSADSDFDRVPALRRIDPLSDAERTRLIKG
;
A
#
# COMPACT_ATOMS: atom_id res chain seq x y z
N MET A 1 -15.08 -2.81 -3.05
CA MET A 1 -13.83 -3.60 -3.15
C MET A 1 -12.73 -2.88 -2.38
N THR A 2 -12.37 -3.44 -1.23
CA THR A 2 -11.33 -2.86 -0.37
C THR A 2 -9.95 -3.39 -0.78
N PHE A 3 -8.96 -2.53 -0.79
CA PHE A 3 -7.60 -2.93 -1.12
C PHE A 3 -6.58 -2.24 -0.22
N LEU A 4 -5.45 -2.89 0.00
CA LEU A 4 -4.32 -2.33 0.73
C LEU A 4 -3.47 -1.50 -0.24
N VAL A 5 -3.05 -0.32 0.17
CA VAL A 5 -2.19 0.56 -0.63
C VAL A 5 -0.77 0.49 -0.08
N ASP A 6 0.17 0.02 -0.90
CA ASP A 6 1.56 -0.09 -0.49
C ASP A 6 2.26 1.28 -0.46
N ALA A 7 3.31 1.39 0.33
CA ALA A 7 4.06 2.63 0.51
C ALA A 7 4.57 3.21 -0.80
N ASN A 8 5.00 2.37 -1.74
CA ASN A 8 5.52 2.84 -3.02
C ASN A 8 4.49 3.64 -3.83
N VAL A 9 3.20 3.30 -3.73
CA VAL A 9 2.14 4.03 -4.43
C VAL A 9 2.07 5.48 -3.93
N ILE A 10 2.17 5.67 -2.62
CA ILE A 10 2.13 6.99 -2.00
C ILE A 10 3.37 7.80 -2.39
N VAL A 11 4.55 7.18 -2.33
CA VAL A 11 5.81 7.84 -2.69
C VAL A 11 5.85 8.20 -4.18
N TYR A 12 5.45 7.27 -5.05
CA TYR A 12 5.47 7.53 -6.49
C TYR A 12 4.48 8.60 -6.93
N ALA A 13 3.40 8.79 -6.21
CA ALA A 13 2.49 9.90 -6.45
C ALA A 13 3.13 11.27 -6.16
N ALA A 14 4.15 11.30 -5.30
CA ALA A 14 4.80 12.53 -4.85
C ALA A 14 6.07 12.88 -5.63
N VAL A 15 6.65 11.95 -6.40
CA VAL A 15 7.92 12.15 -7.09
C VAL A 15 7.79 11.92 -8.58
N PRO A 16 8.63 12.56 -9.43
CA PRO A 16 8.66 12.28 -10.86
C PRO A 16 9.00 10.81 -11.11
N SER A 17 8.08 10.08 -11.75
CA SER A 17 8.26 8.68 -12.13
C SER A 17 7.20 8.31 -13.16
N ARG A 18 7.39 7.17 -13.82
CA ARG A 18 6.36 6.64 -14.74
C ARG A 18 5.06 6.25 -14.03
N TYR A 19 5.11 6.06 -12.70
CA TYR A 19 3.95 5.69 -11.88
C TYR A 19 3.14 6.88 -11.39
N ARG A 20 3.71 8.08 -11.43
CA ARG A 20 3.13 9.25 -10.74
C ARG A 20 1.67 9.49 -11.09
N GLN A 21 1.35 9.56 -12.37
CA GLN A 21 -0.01 9.87 -12.82
C GLN A 21 -1.01 8.81 -12.36
N ALA A 22 -0.66 7.54 -12.54
CA ALA A 22 -1.53 6.42 -12.11
C ALA A 22 -1.74 6.40 -10.60
N CYS A 23 -0.67 6.62 -9.83
CA CYS A 23 -0.76 6.66 -8.37
C CYS A 23 -1.57 7.87 -7.88
N LEU A 24 -1.39 9.03 -8.49
CA LEU A 24 -2.21 10.21 -8.16
C LEU A 24 -3.69 9.95 -8.42
N GLU A 25 -4.04 9.31 -9.52
CA GLU A 25 -5.42 8.98 -9.86
C GLU A 25 -6.08 8.13 -8.77
N ILE A 26 -5.37 7.13 -8.26
CA ILE A 26 -5.87 6.28 -7.18
C ILE A 26 -6.03 7.08 -5.88
N LEU A 27 -5.04 7.88 -5.51
CA LEU A 27 -5.12 8.67 -4.27
C LEU A 27 -6.23 9.72 -4.32
N GLU A 28 -6.44 10.33 -5.46
CA GLU A 28 -7.56 11.25 -5.67
C GLU A 28 -8.90 10.52 -5.53
N ALA A 29 -9.01 9.33 -6.09
CA ALA A 29 -10.22 8.51 -5.96
C ALA A 29 -10.50 8.12 -4.50
N VAL A 30 -9.47 7.81 -3.73
CA VAL A 30 -9.61 7.56 -2.29
C VAL A 30 -10.10 8.81 -1.57
N ALA A 31 -9.49 9.98 -1.88
CA ALA A 31 -9.88 11.25 -1.28
C ALA A 31 -11.35 11.61 -1.57
N GLU A 32 -11.84 11.26 -2.75
CA GLU A 32 -13.21 11.53 -3.18
C GLU A 32 -14.22 10.46 -2.74
N GLY A 33 -13.76 9.42 -2.04
CA GLY A 33 -14.61 8.32 -1.62
C GLY A 33 -15.02 7.36 -2.74
N LYS A 34 -14.34 7.40 -3.88
CA LYS A 34 -14.62 6.55 -5.05
C LYS A 34 -13.84 5.25 -5.05
N ALA A 35 -12.86 5.10 -4.17
CA ALA A 35 -12.05 3.90 -4.01
C ALA A 35 -11.80 3.64 -2.53
N GLU A 36 -11.85 2.36 -2.13
CA GLU A 36 -11.69 1.95 -0.74
C GLU A 36 -10.26 1.48 -0.45
N GLY A 37 -9.31 2.36 -0.63
CA GLY A 37 -7.91 2.09 -0.28
C GLY A 37 -7.67 2.22 1.22
N ARG A 38 -6.96 1.25 1.79
CA ARG A 38 -6.59 1.25 3.21
C ARG A 38 -5.09 1.19 3.37
N VAL A 39 -4.60 1.75 4.45
CA VAL A 39 -3.18 1.76 4.82
C VAL A 39 -3.05 1.33 6.28
N SER A 40 -2.01 0.55 6.56
CA SER A 40 -1.69 0.14 7.92
C SER A 40 -0.70 1.10 8.58
N THR A 41 -0.54 0.94 9.90
CA THR A 41 0.50 1.65 10.64
C THR A 41 1.90 1.32 10.11
N ALA A 42 2.14 0.08 9.70
CA ALA A 42 3.45 -0.32 9.15
C ALA A 42 3.73 0.32 7.80
N ILE A 43 2.71 0.42 6.93
CA ILE A 43 2.85 1.10 5.63
C ILE A 43 3.13 2.59 5.84
N LEU A 44 2.42 3.23 6.76
CA LEU A 44 2.67 4.65 7.04
C LEU A 44 4.07 4.88 7.59
N GLU A 45 4.56 3.98 8.43
CA GLU A 45 5.95 4.04 8.91
C GLU A 45 6.95 3.96 7.77
N GLU A 46 6.74 3.09 6.78
CA GLU A 46 7.60 3.03 5.60
C GLU A 46 7.61 4.35 4.82
N VAL A 47 6.45 4.95 4.60
CA VAL A 47 6.34 6.25 3.94
C VAL A 47 7.13 7.31 4.73
N TRP A 48 6.96 7.32 6.03
CA TRP A 48 7.65 8.27 6.90
C TRP A 48 9.16 8.06 6.90
N HIS A 49 9.60 6.80 6.95
CA HIS A 49 11.02 6.48 6.85
C HIS A 49 11.63 6.99 5.53
N ILE A 50 10.95 6.80 4.42
CA ILE A 50 11.40 7.28 3.11
C ILE A 50 11.46 8.82 3.10
N GLU A 51 10.44 9.48 3.64
CA GLU A 51 10.42 10.94 3.78
C GLU A 51 11.64 11.45 4.55
N LEU A 52 11.89 10.88 5.73
CA LEU A 52 12.98 11.31 6.61
C LEU A 52 14.37 10.98 6.03
N SER A 53 14.48 9.93 5.22
CA SER A 53 15.76 9.53 4.62
C SER A 53 16.25 10.50 3.54
N GLY A 54 15.35 11.25 2.93
CA GLY A 54 15.67 12.16 1.82
C GLY A 54 16.02 11.48 0.51
N ARG A 55 16.00 10.13 0.44
CA ARG A 55 16.43 9.38 -0.76
C ARG A 55 15.52 9.60 -1.95
N ALA A 56 14.24 9.81 -1.72
CA ALA A 56 13.27 10.03 -2.78
C ALA A 56 13.19 11.49 -3.22
N GLY A 57 14.00 12.38 -2.63
CA GLY A 57 13.96 13.81 -2.87
C GLY A 57 13.21 14.57 -1.79
N VAL A 58 12.78 15.79 -2.10
CA VAL A 58 12.06 16.64 -1.14
C VAL A 58 10.58 16.29 -1.16
N ILE A 59 10.17 15.49 -0.19
CA ILE A 59 8.77 15.06 0.00
C ILE A 59 8.31 15.36 1.43
N GLU A 60 8.74 16.49 1.96
CA GLU A 60 8.42 16.91 3.32
C GLU A 60 6.89 16.96 3.54
N GLY A 61 6.44 16.37 4.64
CA GLY A 61 5.03 16.35 5.00
C GLY A 61 4.22 15.19 4.37
N LEU A 62 4.87 14.33 3.56
CA LEU A 62 4.16 13.25 2.86
C LEU A 62 3.49 12.28 3.82
N ALA A 63 4.17 11.86 4.88
CA ALA A 63 3.59 10.93 5.85
C ALA A 63 2.36 11.52 6.54
N ARG A 64 2.39 12.80 6.88
CA ARG A 64 1.25 13.48 7.50
C ARG A 64 0.07 13.60 6.55
N GLN A 65 0.33 13.89 5.28
CA GLN A 65 -0.71 13.93 4.25
C GLN A 65 -1.34 12.54 4.06
N ALA A 66 -0.52 11.50 4.00
CA ALA A 66 -1.00 10.12 3.89
C ALA A 66 -1.84 9.72 5.11
N TYR A 67 -1.41 10.11 6.30
CA TYR A 67 -2.20 9.86 7.51
C TYR A 67 -3.59 10.49 7.42
N ARG A 68 -3.67 11.75 7.00
CA ARG A 68 -4.95 12.46 6.88
C ARG A 68 -5.86 11.81 5.84
N LEU A 69 -5.28 11.30 4.76
CA LEU A 69 -6.03 10.65 3.69
C LEU A 69 -6.58 9.30 4.12
N PHE A 70 -5.80 8.50 4.83
CA PHE A 70 -6.11 7.10 5.10
C PHE A 70 -6.60 6.79 6.51
N THR A 71 -6.58 7.76 7.43
CA THR A 71 -7.08 7.51 8.79
C THR A 71 -8.58 7.14 8.78
N PRO A 72 -9.03 6.14 9.57
CA PRO A 72 -8.30 5.37 10.56
C PRO A 72 -7.41 4.29 9.92
N LEU A 73 -6.18 4.19 10.41
CA LEU A 73 -5.22 3.21 9.92
C LEU A 73 -5.56 1.80 10.42
N LEU A 74 -5.19 0.79 9.65
CA LEU A 74 -5.24 -0.60 10.11
C LEU A 74 -4.10 -0.82 11.10
N PRO A 75 -4.39 -1.21 12.36
CA PRO A 75 -3.32 -1.43 13.33
C PRO A 75 -2.56 -2.72 13.02
N VAL A 76 -1.25 -2.70 13.21
CA VAL A 76 -0.43 -3.92 13.23
C VAL A 76 -0.28 -4.34 14.68
N ASN A 77 -0.98 -5.38 15.06
CA ASN A 77 -1.04 -5.89 16.42
C ASN A 77 -0.31 -7.24 16.59
N ASP A 78 -0.41 -7.81 17.77
CA ASP A 78 0.24 -9.09 18.08
C ASP A 78 -0.23 -10.23 17.16
N GLU A 79 -1.53 -10.32 16.88
CA GLU A 79 -2.07 -11.34 15.98
C GLU A 79 -1.45 -11.23 14.58
N ILE A 80 -1.34 -10.03 14.05
CA ILE A 80 -0.75 -9.80 12.73
C ILE A 80 0.73 -10.20 12.72
N MET A 81 1.48 -9.85 13.77
CA MET A 81 2.88 -10.25 13.88
C MET A 81 3.04 -11.76 13.92
N ALA A 82 2.21 -12.46 14.69
CA ALA A 82 2.23 -13.91 14.74
C ALA A 82 1.95 -14.53 13.37
N ARG A 83 0.96 -14.01 12.66
CA ARG A 83 0.62 -14.46 11.30
C ARG A 83 1.76 -14.19 10.32
N ALA A 84 2.41 -13.03 10.42
CA ALA A 84 3.53 -12.66 9.55
C ALA A 84 4.72 -13.60 9.74
N LEU A 85 5.03 -13.96 10.99
CA LEU A 85 6.12 -14.89 11.33
C LEU A 85 5.88 -16.30 10.76
N ASP A 86 4.62 -16.71 10.64
CA ASP A 86 4.24 -18.03 10.15
C ASP A 86 4.04 -18.10 8.63
N LEU A 87 4.15 -16.98 7.91
CA LEU A 87 4.00 -17.00 6.47
C LEU A 87 5.14 -17.77 5.80
N ASP A 88 4.76 -18.78 5.03
CA ASP A 88 5.70 -19.58 4.23
C ASP A 88 5.72 -19.09 2.79
N VAL A 89 6.37 -17.97 2.56
CA VAL A 89 6.55 -17.39 1.23
C VAL A 89 8.03 -17.09 1.02
N ARG A 90 8.65 -17.77 0.08
CA ARG A 90 10.07 -17.58 -0.21
C ARG A 90 10.35 -16.17 -0.71
N ARG A 91 11.48 -15.61 -0.27
CA ARG A 91 12.05 -14.34 -0.72
C ARG A 91 11.16 -13.13 -0.45
N LEU A 92 10.20 -13.25 0.46
CA LEU A 92 9.41 -12.12 0.91
C LEU A 92 10.06 -11.55 2.16
N GLY A 93 10.39 -10.26 2.15
CA GLY A 93 11.00 -9.58 3.29
C GLY A 93 10.06 -9.42 4.47
N ALA A 94 10.61 -9.06 5.64
CA ALA A 94 9.84 -8.92 6.87
C ALA A 94 8.70 -7.91 6.75
N ASN A 95 8.97 -6.72 6.21
CA ASN A 95 7.94 -5.70 6.02
C ASN A 95 6.81 -6.19 5.12
N ASP A 96 7.14 -6.85 4.02
CA ASP A 96 6.15 -7.36 3.08
C ASP A 96 5.31 -8.47 3.70
N ARG A 97 5.91 -9.32 4.54
CA ARG A 97 5.18 -10.35 5.31
C ARG A 97 4.17 -9.71 6.25
N ILE A 98 4.53 -8.62 6.92
CA ILE A 98 3.63 -7.86 7.78
C ILE A 98 2.47 -7.28 6.96
N HIS A 99 2.74 -6.75 5.78
CA HIS A 99 1.68 -6.21 4.91
C HIS A 99 0.72 -7.31 4.47
N VAL A 100 1.24 -8.46 4.07
CA VAL A 100 0.41 -9.61 3.70
C VAL A 100 -0.46 -10.06 4.87
N ALA A 101 0.13 -10.25 6.05
CA ALA A 101 -0.60 -10.66 7.23
C ALA A 101 -1.68 -9.63 7.63
N THR A 102 -1.36 -8.35 7.54
CA THR A 102 -2.32 -7.27 7.80
C THR A 102 -3.52 -7.38 6.88
N ALA A 103 -3.28 -7.55 5.58
CA ALA A 103 -4.35 -7.70 4.60
C ALA A 103 -5.23 -8.92 4.93
N LEU A 104 -4.61 -10.07 5.16
CA LEU A 104 -5.34 -11.31 5.41
C LEU A 104 -6.18 -11.25 6.70
N VAL A 105 -5.64 -10.70 7.77
CA VAL A 105 -6.35 -10.56 9.05
C VAL A 105 -7.56 -9.65 8.90
N HIS A 106 -7.45 -8.61 8.08
CA HIS A 106 -8.55 -7.67 7.84
C HIS A 106 -9.47 -8.07 6.68
N GLY A 107 -9.31 -9.28 6.15
CA GLY A 107 -10.16 -9.77 5.06
C GLY A 107 -9.95 -9.07 3.74
N ILE A 108 -8.76 -8.50 3.53
CA ILE A 108 -8.38 -7.82 2.28
C ILE A 108 -7.55 -8.78 1.43
N ASP A 109 -7.99 -9.03 0.20
CA ASP A 109 -7.31 -9.95 -0.71
C ASP A 109 -6.63 -9.26 -1.90
N ILE A 110 -6.58 -7.93 -1.89
CA ILE A 110 -5.96 -7.13 -2.95
C ILE A 110 -4.95 -6.16 -2.35
N ILE A 111 -3.75 -6.10 -2.95
CA ILE A 111 -2.77 -5.06 -2.67
C ILE A 111 -2.45 -4.29 -3.95
N LEU A 112 -2.51 -2.97 -3.88
CA LEU A 112 -2.04 -2.09 -4.93
C LEU A 112 -0.57 -1.79 -4.67
N SER A 113 0.32 -2.28 -5.52
CA SER A 113 1.76 -2.14 -5.35
C SER A 113 2.50 -2.27 -6.67
N ALA A 114 3.56 -1.50 -6.83
CA ALA A 114 4.51 -1.64 -7.93
C ALA A 114 5.48 -2.81 -7.72
N ASP A 115 5.53 -3.39 -6.53
CA ASP A 115 6.46 -4.47 -6.18
C ASP A 115 5.90 -5.84 -6.58
N SER A 116 6.51 -6.45 -7.61
CA SER A 116 6.10 -7.77 -8.10
C SER A 116 6.36 -8.92 -7.13
N ASP A 117 7.09 -8.70 -6.03
CA ASP A 117 7.32 -9.73 -5.03
C ASP A 117 6.00 -10.23 -4.41
N PHE A 118 4.97 -9.38 -4.35
CA PHE A 118 3.66 -9.78 -3.87
C PHE A 118 2.95 -10.79 -4.79
N ASP A 119 3.37 -10.95 -6.03
CA ASP A 119 2.83 -11.97 -6.94
C ASP A 119 3.09 -13.39 -6.45
N ARG A 120 4.03 -13.57 -5.51
CA ARG A 120 4.37 -14.86 -4.91
C ARG A 120 3.39 -15.31 -3.83
N VAL A 121 2.45 -14.46 -3.44
CA VAL A 121 1.52 -14.72 -2.35
C VAL A 121 0.19 -15.21 -2.91
N PRO A 122 -0.16 -16.51 -2.77
CA PRO A 122 -1.37 -17.05 -3.43
C PRO A 122 -2.67 -16.42 -2.94
N ALA A 123 -2.73 -16.05 -1.66
CA ALA A 123 -3.94 -15.53 -1.04
C ALA A 123 -4.14 -14.01 -1.24
N LEU A 124 -3.16 -13.34 -1.85
CA LEU A 124 -3.19 -11.89 -2.05
C LEU A 124 -2.95 -11.57 -3.51
N ARG A 125 -3.88 -10.86 -4.14
CA ARG A 125 -3.75 -10.46 -5.53
C ARG A 125 -3.12 -9.08 -5.61
N ARG A 126 -1.98 -9.00 -6.28
CA ARG A 126 -1.37 -7.70 -6.55
C ARG A 126 -1.99 -7.05 -7.79
N ILE A 127 -2.31 -5.78 -7.66
CA ILE A 127 -2.66 -4.93 -8.80
C ILE A 127 -1.50 -3.96 -9.02
N ASP A 128 -0.98 -3.95 -10.25
CA ASP A 128 0.03 -2.98 -10.67
C ASP A 128 -0.65 -1.64 -10.93
N PRO A 129 -0.15 -0.53 -10.36
CA PRO A 129 -0.73 0.79 -10.63
C PRO A 129 -0.78 1.17 -12.10
N LEU A 130 0.10 0.62 -12.93
CA LEU A 130 0.13 0.89 -14.36
C LEU A 130 -0.92 0.13 -15.17
N SER A 131 -1.63 -0.83 -14.56
CA SER A 131 -2.71 -1.54 -15.23
C SER A 131 -3.97 -0.69 -15.28
N ASP A 132 -4.25 -0.06 -16.41
CA ASP A 132 -5.40 0.83 -16.57
C ASP A 132 -6.72 0.13 -16.29
N ALA A 133 -6.91 -1.09 -16.79
CA ALA A 133 -8.14 -1.85 -16.60
C ALA A 133 -8.38 -2.17 -15.13
N GLU A 134 -7.35 -2.63 -14.41
CA GLU A 134 -7.46 -2.99 -12.99
C GLU A 134 -7.64 -1.77 -12.10
N ARG A 135 -6.92 -0.68 -12.41
CA ARG A 135 -7.05 0.59 -11.70
C ARG A 135 -8.47 1.13 -11.83
N THR A 136 -9.04 1.06 -13.03
CA THR A 136 -10.42 1.47 -13.27
C THR A 136 -11.42 0.68 -12.42
N ARG A 137 -11.20 -0.61 -12.26
CA ARG A 137 -12.05 -1.45 -11.41
C ARG A 137 -11.98 -1.04 -9.94
N LEU A 138 -10.79 -0.71 -9.44
CA LEU A 138 -10.62 -0.25 -8.06
C LEU A 138 -11.37 1.05 -7.81
N ILE A 139 -11.39 1.95 -8.79
CA ILE A 139 -12.05 3.25 -8.66
C ILE A 139 -13.56 3.11 -8.78
N LYS A 140 -14.05 2.25 -9.64
CA LYS A 140 -15.50 2.05 -9.83
C LYS A 140 -16.11 1.10 -8.80
N GLY A 141 -15.27 0.36 -8.13
CA GLY A 141 -15.54 -0.55 -7.05
C GLY A 141 -16.76 -1.19 -6.87
#